data_3da40016ce840030dfcf8b8c5f8ca1c2
#
_entry.id   3da40016ce840030dfcf8b8c5f8ca1c2
#
_cell.length_a   1.000
_cell.length_b   1.000
_cell.length_c   1.000
_cell.angle_alpha   90.00
_cell.angle_beta   90.00
_cell.angle_gamma   90.00
#
_symmetry.space_group_name_H-M   'P 1'
#
loop_
_entity.id
_entity.type
_entity.pdbx_description
1 polymer ?
#
loop_
_entity_poly.entity_id
_entity_poly.type
_entity_poly.pdbx_seq_one_letter_code
_entity_poly.pdbx_strand_id
1 'polypeptide(L)'
;MFKFLGYFKDSRKKVIIVLVCILVIIYALIKLFNYAKKEEGYSEGNSSSSNDTTAIVTNSNENNDNNLVKVDTSEDAIKKFVNFCNSGNVKDAYKMLTSECKESLYNTEEKFSNNYVKKIFDKERSYQIVKWSNINENCEVYKITFSEDPIISGKLSENNGKQDYISIIRDSETYKLSVSGFIKKENMTSEKKNNYLQINVLNRLVFVDYELYTIKVKNIINVDFTLDDMKDNTKIYVEDSDGTKFKIINDEYTSETTRVPNDKEKEMTLKFDRKYTSDNKNISKIVFSRISILNRNYYQEVYNTVDNSVNYEEKMSTYPAILNMEINL
;
A
#
# COMPACT_ATOMS: atom_id res chain seq x y z
N MET A 1 8.91 -36.07 33.67
CA MET A 1 9.82 -36.13 32.53
C MET A 1 10.72 -37.38 32.50
N PHE A 2 10.61 -38.30 33.42
CA PHE A 2 11.52 -39.48 33.55
C PHE A 2 10.89 -40.83 33.20
N LYS A 3 9.64 -40.90 32.73
CA LYS A 3 8.99 -42.19 32.32
C LYS A 3 9.16 -42.55 30.83
N PHE A 4 9.73 -41.67 30.02
CA PHE A 4 9.92 -41.90 28.57
C PHE A 4 11.18 -42.67 28.21
N LEU A 5 12.20 -42.69 29.11
CA LEU A 5 13.45 -43.36 28.83
C LEU A 5 13.42 -44.90 29.04
N GLY A 6 12.40 -45.42 29.72
CA GLY A 6 12.24 -46.87 29.94
C GLY A 6 11.75 -47.67 28.73
N TYR A 7 11.18 -47.00 27.73
CA TYR A 7 10.58 -47.64 26.56
C TYR A 7 11.58 -48.02 25.43
N PHE A 8 12.81 -47.51 25.54
CA PHE A 8 13.83 -47.65 24.49
C PHE A 8 14.84 -48.80 24.75
N LYS A 9 14.60 -49.70 25.70
CA LYS A 9 15.56 -50.76 26.04
C LYS A 9 15.58 -51.94 25.07
N ASP A 10 14.61 -52.05 24.14
CA ASP A 10 14.51 -53.17 23.17
C ASP A 10 14.33 -52.67 21.75
N SER A 11 15.37 -52.40 21.08
CA SER A 11 15.77 -52.60 19.68
C SER A 11 16.42 -51.36 19.07
N ARG A 12 17.65 -51.52 18.68
CA ARG A 12 18.44 -50.50 17.91
C ARG A 12 17.66 -49.90 16.71
N LYS A 13 16.73 -50.69 16.13
CA LYS A 13 15.85 -50.25 15.00
C LYS A 13 14.85 -49.16 15.41
N LYS A 14 14.29 -49.23 16.65
CA LYS A 14 13.34 -48.20 17.13
C LYS A 14 14.06 -46.87 17.42
N VAL A 15 15.28 -46.93 17.94
CA VAL A 15 16.11 -45.73 18.19
C VAL A 15 16.48 -45.04 16.88
N ILE A 16 16.80 -45.81 15.84
CA ILE A 16 17.11 -45.23 14.54
C ILE A 16 15.85 -44.56 13.92
N ILE A 17 14.67 -45.16 14.03
CA ILE A 17 13.42 -44.56 13.54
C ILE A 17 13.13 -43.25 14.24
N VAL A 18 13.29 -43.16 15.56
CA VAL A 18 13.09 -41.93 16.33
C VAL A 18 14.08 -40.86 15.92
N LEU A 19 15.35 -41.20 15.73
CA LEU A 19 16.37 -40.26 15.24
C LEU A 19 16.02 -39.72 13.84
N VAL A 20 15.55 -40.59 12.93
CA VAL A 20 15.11 -40.17 11.60
C VAL A 20 13.89 -39.23 11.70
N CYS A 21 12.91 -39.53 12.56
CA CYS A 21 11.76 -38.65 12.78
C CYS A 21 12.19 -37.28 13.32
N ILE A 22 13.13 -37.24 14.27
CA ILE A 22 13.67 -35.98 14.80
C ILE A 22 14.37 -35.17 13.69
N LEU A 23 15.17 -35.81 12.85
CA LEU A 23 15.84 -35.14 11.73
C LEU A 23 14.84 -34.59 10.71
N VAL A 24 13.75 -35.32 10.42
CA VAL A 24 12.68 -34.85 9.54
C VAL A 24 11.95 -33.64 10.14
N ILE A 25 11.69 -33.67 11.45
CA ILE A 25 11.07 -32.54 12.16
C ILE A 25 11.99 -31.32 12.12
N ILE A 26 13.28 -31.49 12.40
CA ILE A 26 14.27 -30.41 12.33
C ILE A 26 14.35 -29.84 10.91
N TYR A 27 14.38 -30.70 9.90
CA TYR A 27 14.38 -30.29 8.51
C TYR A 27 13.10 -29.50 8.14
N ALA A 28 11.94 -29.97 8.60
CA ALA A 28 10.65 -29.28 8.39
C ALA A 28 10.64 -27.91 9.10
N LEU A 29 11.17 -27.81 10.32
CA LEU A 29 11.29 -26.56 11.04
C LEU A 29 12.25 -25.57 10.37
N ILE A 30 13.39 -26.06 9.83
CA ILE A 30 14.31 -25.23 9.04
C ILE A 30 13.63 -24.73 7.77
N LYS A 31 12.88 -25.58 7.07
CA LYS A 31 12.10 -25.19 5.89
C LYS A 31 11.02 -24.16 6.23
N LEU A 32 10.26 -24.38 7.33
CA LEU A 32 9.26 -23.42 7.83
C LEU A 32 9.91 -22.10 8.24
N PHE A 33 11.06 -22.14 8.92
CA PHE A 33 11.80 -20.93 9.31
C PHE A 33 12.34 -20.18 8.09
N ASN A 34 12.83 -20.90 7.09
CA ASN A 34 13.26 -20.30 5.82
C ASN A 34 12.08 -19.81 4.98
N TYR A 35 10.90 -20.43 5.10
CA TYR A 35 9.67 -19.96 4.45
C TYR A 35 9.13 -18.71 5.14
N ALA A 36 9.07 -18.68 6.48
CA ALA A 36 8.71 -17.50 7.26
C ALA A 36 9.72 -16.35 7.04
N LYS A 37 11.02 -16.66 6.98
CA LYS A 37 12.06 -15.66 6.65
C LYS A 37 11.97 -15.18 5.20
N LYS A 38 11.33 -15.93 4.31
CA LYS A 38 11.07 -15.54 2.91
C LYS A 38 9.80 -14.69 2.79
N GLU A 39 8.86 -14.79 3.72
CA GLU A 39 7.73 -13.87 3.85
C GLU A 39 8.10 -12.58 4.59
N GLU A 40 9.08 -12.60 5.50
CA GLU A 40 9.69 -11.40 6.10
C GLU A 40 10.92 -10.90 5.33
N GLY A 41 11.34 -11.66 4.31
CA GLY A 41 12.52 -11.34 3.50
C GLY A 41 12.23 -10.19 2.57
N TYR A 42 12.63 -9.00 2.97
CA TYR A 42 13.15 -7.99 2.06
C TYR A 42 14.04 -8.69 1.03
N SER A 43 13.61 -8.72 -0.19
CA SER A 43 14.47 -9.04 -1.32
C SER A 43 15.50 -7.91 -1.42
N GLU A 44 16.66 -8.10 -0.80
CA GLU A 44 17.85 -7.37 -1.20
C GLU A 44 18.14 -7.75 -2.65
N GLY A 45 17.64 -6.95 -3.57
CA GLY A 45 18.12 -6.93 -4.92
C GLY A 45 19.59 -6.53 -4.88
N ASN A 46 20.48 -7.48 -5.12
CA ASN A 46 21.89 -7.24 -5.39
C ASN A 46 22.00 -6.40 -6.67
N SER A 47 21.88 -5.10 -6.54
CA SER A 47 22.53 -4.16 -7.45
C SER A 47 23.77 -3.67 -6.72
N SER A 48 24.92 -4.12 -7.18
CA SER A 48 26.21 -3.58 -6.82
C SER A 48 26.27 -2.11 -7.25
N SER A 49 25.87 -1.21 -6.39
CA SER A 49 26.26 0.18 -6.40
C SER A 49 26.74 0.52 -5.00
N SER A 50 27.93 1.10 -4.95
CA SER A 50 28.62 1.56 -3.75
C SER A 50 27.66 2.28 -2.82
N ASN A 51 27.36 1.67 -1.67
CA ASN A 51 26.58 2.25 -0.59
C ASN A 51 27.44 3.29 0.13
N ASP A 52 27.45 4.52 -0.36
CA ASP A 52 27.75 5.65 0.49
C ASP A 52 26.47 5.99 1.28
N THR A 53 26.23 5.24 2.33
CA THR A 53 25.23 5.59 3.36
C THR A 53 25.80 6.70 4.21
N THR A 54 25.71 7.94 3.73
CA THR A 54 25.99 9.12 4.57
C THR A 54 24.73 9.40 5.38
N ALA A 55 24.67 8.87 6.59
CA ALA A 55 23.66 9.29 7.57
C ALA A 55 24.02 10.71 8.02
N ILE A 56 23.30 11.71 7.51
CA ILE A 56 23.45 13.08 7.97
C ILE A 56 22.49 13.27 9.16
N VAL A 57 23.04 13.32 10.37
CA VAL A 57 22.31 13.77 11.54
C VAL A 57 22.45 15.28 11.62
N THR A 58 21.40 16.03 11.35
CA THR A 58 21.38 17.48 11.50
C THR A 58 20.66 17.87 12.78
N ASN A 59 21.39 18.48 13.72
CA ASN A 59 20.79 19.19 14.85
C ASN A 59 20.22 20.52 14.36
N SER A 60 18.97 20.81 14.73
CA SER A 60 18.24 22.03 14.37
C SER A 60 18.72 23.29 15.08
N ASN A 61 19.81 23.25 15.86
CA ASN A 61 20.28 24.36 16.70
C ASN A 61 21.25 25.33 16.02
N GLU A 62 21.26 25.42 14.70
CA GLU A 62 21.95 26.54 14.01
C GLU A 62 20.94 27.58 13.52
N ASN A 63 20.94 28.68 14.27
CA ASN A 63 20.42 30.04 13.95
C ASN A 63 19.35 30.21 12.87
N ASN A 64 18.32 30.91 13.28
CA ASN A 64 17.12 31.48 12.62
C ASN A 64 17.30 32.19 11.25
N ASP A 65 18.18 31.77 10.38
CA ASP A 65 18.28 32.24 9.00
C ASP A 65 17.74 31.20 8.01
N ASN A 66 16.45 30.82 8.20
CA ASN A 66 15.75 29.85 7.34
C ASN A 66 15.67 30.28 5.85
N ASN A 67 16.04 31.51 5.52
CA ASN A 67 16.06 32.03 4.15
C ASN A 67 17.39 31.84 3.42
N LEU A 68 18.47 31.47 4.11
CA LEU A 68 19.82 31.41 3.54
C LEU A 68 20.34 30.04 3.18
N VAL A 69 19.54 28.97 3.42
CA VAL A 69 19.97 27.61 2.98
C VAL A 69 19.93 27.58 1.46
N LYS A 70 21.09 27.63 0.85
CA LYS A 70 21.25 27.41 -0.57
C LYS A 70 20.86 25.96 -0.87
N VAL A 71 19.99 25.74 -1.83
CA VAL A 71 19.48 24.43 -2.20
C VAL A 71 20.26 23.99 -3.44
N ASP A 72 21.37 23.31 -3.22
CA ASP A 72 22.21 22.79 -4.29
C ASP A 72 22.05 21.28 -4.48
N THR A 73 21.49 20.58 -3.48
CA THR A 73 21.30 19.13 -3.46
C THR A 73 19.89 18.75 -3.05
N SER A 74 19.52 17.48 -3.27
CA SER A 74 18.25 16.91 -2.78
C SER A 74 18.18 16.94 -1.26
N GLU A 75 19.29 16.69 -0.58
CA GLU A 75 19.41 16.71 0.88
C GLU A 75 19.20 18.13 1.44
N ASP A 76 19.72 19.16 0.77
CA ASP A 76 19.48 20.55 1.17
C ASP A 76 18.01 20.93 1.03
N ALA A 77 17.33 20.40 0.00
CA ALA A 77 15.90 20.60 -0.18
C ALA A 77 15.11 19.97 0.98
N ILE A 78 15.46 18.75 1.39
CA ILE A 78 14.84 18.07 2.56
C ILE A 78 15.12 18.88 3.83
N LYS A 79 16.38 19.30 4.06
CA LYS A 79 16.76 20.11 5.22
C LYS A 79 15.92 21.39 5.31
N LYS A 80 15.81 22.12 4.21
CA LYS A 80 15.01 23.35 4.14
C LYS A 80 13.52 23.10 4.41
N PHE A 81 12.96 22.05 3.83
CA PHE A 81 11.59 21.65 4.04
C PHE A 81 11.31 21.32 5.51
N VAL A 82 12.17 20.49 6.14
CA VAL A 82 12.03 20.11 7.55
C VAL A 82 12.16 21.34 8.46
N ASN A 83 13.08 22.26 8.17
CA ASN A 83 13.23 23.51 8.93
C ASN A 83 11.96 24.36 8.87
N PHE A 84 11.33 24.50 7.70
CA PHE A 84 10.04 25.20 7.59
C PHE A 84 8.93 24.52 8.39
N CYS A 85 8.86 23.19 8.36
CA CYS A 85 7.87 22.46 9.15
C CYS A 85 8.11 22.60 10.66
N ASN A 86 9.35 22.49 11.12
CA ASN A 86 9.73 22.66 12.53
C ASN A 86 9.45 24.05 13.06
N SER A 87 9.72 25.09 12.24
CA SER A 87 9.46 26.50 12.61
C SER A 87 8.00 26.92 12.49
N GLY A 88 7.10 26.01 12.04
CA GLY A 88 5.70 26.32 11.81
C GLY A 88 5.44 27.18 10.57
N ASN A 89 6.45 27.38 9.71
CA ASN A 89 6.31 28.09 8.44
C ASN A 89 5.68 27.20 7.36
N VAL A 90 4.40 26.83 7.60
CA VAL A 90 3.64 25.91 6.76
C VAL A 90 3.54 26.41 5.32
N LYS A 91 3.38 27.72 5.13
CA LYS A 91 3.23 28.34 3.81
C LYS A 91 4.44 28.09 2.91
N ASP A 92 5.64 28.24 3.43
CA ASP A 92 6.85 28.05 2.64
C ASP A 92 7.17 26.56 2.46
N ALA A 93 6.90 25.71 3.46
CA ALA A 93 6.94 24.26 3.29
C ALA A 93 5.96 23.78 2.18
N TYR A 94 4.73 24.30 2.18
CA TYR A 94 3.73 23.97 1.15
C TYR A 94 4.15 24.41 -0.25
N LYS A 95 4.82 25.54 -0.41
CA LYS A 95 5.35 26.01 -1.70
C LYS A 95 6.41 25.07 -2.28
N MET A 96 7.13 24.34 -1.42
CA MET A 96 8.13 23.37 -1.86
C MET A 96 7.51 22.09 -2.43
N LEU A 97 6.22 21.78 -2.16
CA LEU A 97 5.58 20.61 -2.70
C LEU A 97 5.39 20.70 -4.21
N THR A 98 5.45 19.54 -4.89
CA THR A 98 5.09 19.40 -6.32
C THR A 98 3.63 19.74 -6.54
N SER A 99 3.28 20.18 -7.76
CA SER A 99 1.88 20.44 -8.12
C SER A 99 1.02 19.17 -7.99
N GLU A 100 1.54 18.03 -8.44
CA GLU A 100 0.82 16.75 -8.34
C GLU A 100 0.55 16.33 -6.89
N CYS A 101 1.55 16.48 -5.98
CA CYS A 101 1.37 16.18 -4.57
C CYS A 101 0.30 17.09 -3.94
N LYS A 102 0.33 18.39 -4.26
CA LYS A 102 -0.70 19.34 -3.82
C LYS A 102 -2.09 18.93 -4.31
N GLU A 103 -2.26 18.75 -5.61
CA GLU A 103 -3.55 18.42 -6.21
C GLU A 103 -4.12 17.09 -5.72
N SER A 104 -3.26 16.09 -5.52
CA SER A 104 -3.68 14.75 -5.18
C SER A 104 -3.93 14.56 -3.68
N LEU A 105 -3.11 15.15 -2.81
CA LEU A 105 -3.14 14.89 -1.36
C LEU A 105 -3.53 16.11 -0.54
N TYR A 106 -3.03 17.29 -0.92
CA TYR A 106 -3.08 18.50 -0.10
C TYR A 106 -3.50 19.71 -0.94
N ASN A 107 -4.73 19.69 -1.47
CA ASN A 107 -5.21 20.72 -2.37
C ASN A 107 -5.35 22.13 -1.74
N THR A 108 -5.09 22.25 -0.42
CA THR A 108 -4.97 23.52 0.31
C THR A 108 -3.84 23.43 1.33
N GLU A 109 -3.24 24.60 1.65
CA GLU A 109 -2.26 24.75 2.72
C GLU A 109 -2.79 24.25 4.06
N GLU A 110 -4.07 24.50 4.36
CA GLU A 110 -4.73 24.03 5.58
C GLU A 110 -4.77 22.51 5.66
N LYS A 111 -5.11 21.81 4.56
CA LYS A 111 -5.09 20.35 4.53
C LYS A 111 -3.67 19.79 4.72
N PHE A 112 -2.68 20.42 4.11
CA PHE A 112 -1.29 20.06 4.33
C PHE A 112 -0.88 20.26 5.80
N SER A 113 -1.23 21.41 6.38
CA SER A 113 -0.99 21.70 7.79
C SER A 113 -1.60 20.63 8.71
N ASN A 114 -2.89 20.34 8.53
CA ASN A 114 -3.64 19.44 9.43
C ASN A 114 -3.27 17.96 9.24
N ASN A 115 -3.06 17.54 7.99
CA ASN A 115 -2.89 16.12 7.66
C ASN A 115 -1.44 15.66 7.60
N TYR A 116 -0.48 16.57 7.45
CA TYR A 116 0.94 16.26 7.40
C TYR A 116 1.71 16.95 8.52
N VAL A 117 1.78 18.31 8.52
CA VAL A 117 2.66 19.03 9.44
C VAL A 117 2.30 18.74 10.88
N LYS A 118 1.06 18.92 11.31
CA LYS A 118 0.64 18.67 12.70
C LYS A 118 0.75 17.19 13.11
N LYS A 119 0.72 16.25 12.16
CA LYS A 119 0.89 14.83 12.48
C LYS A 119 2.34 14.42 12.71
N ILE A 120 3.27 15.02 11.97
CA ILE A 120 4.68 14.67 12.04
C ILE A 120 5.43 15.64 12.95
N PHE A 121 5.17 16.95 12.82
CA PHE A 121 5.86 18.03 13.48
C PHE A 121 5.00 18.65 14.61
N ASP A 122 4.30 17.81 15.36
CA ASP A 122 3.60 18.18 16.62
C ASP A 122 4.57 18.70 17.69
N LYS A 123 5.86 18.40 17.54
CA LYS A 123 7.03 18.91 18.26
C LYS A 123 8.15 19.11 17.27
N GLU A 124 9.19 19.84 17.68
CA GLU A 124 10.42 19.90 16.90
C GLU A 124 11.02 18.53 16.68
N ARG A 125 11.41 18.22 15.44
CA ARG A 125 11.91 16.92 15.02
C ARG A 125 13.32 17.02 14.48
N SER A 126 14.21 16.20 14.98
CA SER A 126 15.42 15.80 14.28
C SER A 126 15.09 14.73 13.25
N TYR A 127 15.93 14.54 12.27
CA TYR A 127 15.68 13.55 11.24
C TYR A 127 16.95 12.88 10.74
N GLN A 128 16.77 11.68 10.22
CA GLN A 128 17.76 10.93 9.46
C GLN A 128 17.18 10.57 8.09
N ILE A 129 17.98 10.68 7.05
CA ILE A 129 17.60 10.32 5.68
C ILE A 129 18.49 9.20 5.16
N VAL A 130 17.88 8.33 4.38
CA VAL A 130 18.57 7.28 3.62
C VAL A 130 18.03 7.31 2.20
N LYS A 131 18.90 7.39 1.21
CA LYS A 131 18.47 7.31 -0.18
C LYS A 131 17.86 5.93 -0.43
N TRP A 132 16.60 5.91 -0.87
CA TRP A 132 15.85 4.69 -1.10
C TRP A 132 15.99 4.19 -2.53
N SER A 133 15.73 5.07 -3.51
CA SER A 133 15.73 4.70 -4.92
C SER A 133 15.84 5.94 -5.81
N ASN A 134 16.24 5.73 -7.06
CA ASN A 134 16.04 6.68 -8.14
C ASN A 134 14.84 6.24 -8.97
N ILE A 135 13.85 7.12 -9.17
CA ILE A 135 12.73 6.85 -10.07
C ILE A 135 13.18 7.06 -11.52
N ASN A 136 13.90 8.15 -11.74
CA ASN A 136 14.56 8.52 -13.00
C ASN A 136 15.70 9.51 -12.70
N GLU A 137 16.35 10.03 -13.75
CA GLU A 137 17.48 10.95 -13.63
C GLU A 137 17.16 12.24 -12.83
N ASN A 138 15.90 12.66 -12.79
CA ASN A 138 15.44 13.89 -12.16
C ASN A 138 14.62 13.65 -10.88
N CYS A 139 14.40 12.41 -10.47
CA CYS A 139 13.55 12.09 -9.32
C CYS A 139 14.22 11.03 -8.43
N GLU A 140 14.51 11.42 -7.20
CA GLU A 140 15.09 10.60 -6.16
C GLU A 140 14.08 10.39 -5.03
N VAL A 141 14.10 9.23 -4.39
CA VAL A 141 13.28 8.92 -3.21
C VAL A 141 14.18 8.70 -2.01
N TYR A 142 13.85 9.35 -0.91
CA TYR A 142 14.51 9.21 0.39
C TYR A 142 13.54 8.66 1.43
N LYS A 143 13.98 7.67 2.19
CA LYS A 143 13.33 7.30 3.45
C LYS A 143 13.79 8.26 4.52
N ILE A 144 12.86 8.92 5.21
CA ILE A 144 13.13 9.84 6.30
C ILE A 144 12.56 9.28 7.60
N THR A 145 13.36 9.30 8.65
CA THR A 145 12.95 8.93 10.01
C THR A 145 13.07 10.13 10.91
N PHE A 146 11.96 10.56 11.51
CA PHE A 146 11.88 11.69 12.44
C PHE A 146 11.98 11.20 13.88
N SER A 147 12.74 11.90 14.73
CA SER A 147 12.87 11.62 16.16
C SER A 147 12.73 12.88 17.01
N GLU A 148 12.44 12.70 18.29
CA GLU A 148 12.31 13.80 19.26
C GLU A 148 13.66 14.23 19.84
N ASP A 149 14.62 13.34 19.92
CA ASP A 149 15.91 13.61 20.55
C ASP A 149 17.08 12.95 19.79
N PRO A 150 18.00 13.76 19.24
CA PRO A 150 19.18 13.26 18.53
C PRO A 150 20.31 12.81 19.46
N ILE A 151 20.27 13.14 20.77
CA ILE A 151 21.42 13.01 21.68
C ILE A 151 21.44 11.67 22.40
N ILE A 152 20.29 11.02 22.61
CA ILE A 152 20.18 9.86 23.53
C ILE A 152 20.68 8.55 22.93
N SER A 153 20.84 8.41 21.62
CA SER A 153 21.08 7.06 21.12
C SER A 153 22.14 6.86 20.07
N GLY A 154 22.82 7.84 19.52
CA GLY A 154 23.78 7.53 18.43
C GLY A 154 23.26 6.56 17.35
N LYS A 155 22.10 5.96 17.59
CA LYS A 155 21.27 5.15 16.70
C LYS A 155 19.82 5.55 16.96
N LEU A 156 19.16 6.16 15.98
CA LEU A 156 17.72 6.33 16.02
C LEU A 156 17.08 4.94 16.16
N SER A 157 16.37 4.72 17.26
CA SER A 157 15.62 3.48 17.45
C SER A 157 14.53 3.43 16.37
N GLU A 158 14.56 2.44 15.50
CA GLU A 158 13.54 2.21 14.48
C GLU A 158 12.12 2.13 15.08
N ASN A 159 12.01 1.81 16.36
CA ASN A 159 10.74 1.58 17.04
C ASN A 159 10.04 2.84 17.58
N ASN A 160 10.68 4.03 17.63
CA ASN A 160 10.11 5.24 18.21
C ASN A 160 10.06 6.45 17.26
N GLY A 161 10.48 6.32 16.02
CA GLY A 161 10.49 7.41 15.03
C GLY A 161 9.27 7.36 14.12
N LYS A 162 8.72 8.55 13.79
CA LYS A 162 7.77 8.67 12.67
C LYS A 162 8.57 8.54 11.37
N GLN A 163 8.07 7.73 10.43
CA GLN A 163 8.75 7.51 9.15
C GLN A 163 7.91 8.06 8.01
N ASP A 164 8.59 8.52 6.96
CA ASP A 164 7.97 8.91 5.70
C ASP A 164 8.93 8.59 4.53
N TYR A 165 8.41 8.62 3.31
CA TYR A 165 9.19 8.66 2.09
C TYR A 165 8.95 9.99 1.39
N ILE A 166 10.04 10.65 1.04
CA ILE A 166 10.02 11.94 0.33
C ILE A 166 10.61 11.72 -1.06
N SER A 167 9.84 12.02 -2.09
CA SER A 167 10.32 12.06 -3.46
C SER A 167 10.79 13.48 -3.77
N ILE A 168 11.99 13.62 -4.32
CA ILE A 168 12.59 14.90 -4.71
C ILE A 168 12.65 14.95 -6.22
N ILE A 169 12.08 15.99 -6.80
CA ILE A 169 12.11 16.25 -8.24
C ILE A 169 12.94 17.51 -8.49
N ARG A 170 13.96 17.36 -9.32
CA ARG A 170 14.73 18.49 -9.83
C ARG A 170 14.01 19.08 -11.04
N ASP A 171 13.48 20.30 -10.87
CA ASP A 171 12.82 21.07 -11.92
C ASP A 171 13.71 22.27 -12.27
N SER A 172 14.46 22.14 -13.36
CA SER A 172 15.44 23.14 -13.81
C SER A 172 16.47 23.49 -12.74
N GLU A 173 16.32 24.62 -12.07
CA GLU A 173 17.21 25.12 -10.99
C GLU A 173 16.58 24.95 -9.59
N THR A 174 15.39 24.36 -9.49
CA THR A 174 14.67 24.24 -8.23
C THR A 174 14.41 22.78 -7.87
N TYR A 175 14.29 22.52 -6.57
CA TYR A 175 13.89 21.22 -6.06
C TYR A 175 12.47 21.31 -5.53
N LYS A 176 11.63 20.35 -5.94
CA LYS A 176 10.27 20.16 -5.43
C LYS A 176 10.14 18.80 -4.76
N LEU A 177 9.28 18.71 -3.76
CA LEU A 177 9.11 17.51 -2.96
C LEU A 177 7.69 16.95 -3.09
N SER A 178 7.61 15.62 -2.98
CA SER A 178 6.35 14.94 -2.67
C SER A 178 6.54 14.17 -1.38
N VAL A 179 5.58 14.25 -0.48
CA VAL A 179 5.61 13.65 0.86
C VAL A 179 4.58 12.53 0.99
N SER A 180 4.54 11.85 2.13
CA SER A 180 3.64 10.72 2.39
C SER A 180 3.85 9.56 1.41
N GLY A 181 5.08 9.36 0.96
CA GLY A 181 5.43 8.33 0.01
C GLY A 181 4.87 8.51 -1.39
N PHE A 182 4.26 9.66 -1.70
CA PHE A 182 3.64 9.91 -3.01
C PHE A 182 4.71 10.05 -4.11
N ILE A 183 4.51 9.34 -5.23
CA ILE A 183 5.42 9.34 -6.37
C ILE A 183 4.78 10.09 -7.55
N LYS A 184 3.61 9.67 -8.02
CA LYS A 184 2.94 10.25 -9.19
C LYS A 184 1.45 9.98 -9.24
N LYS A 185 0.75 10.77 -10.07
CA LYS A 185 -0.63 10.53 -10.48
C LYS A 185 -0.70 10.25 -11.98
N GLU A 186 -1.49 9.28 -12.35
CA GLU A 186 -1.81 8.97 -13.74
C GLU A 186 -3.32 9.09 -13.95
N ASN A 187 -3.73 9.93 -14.89
CA ASN A 187 -5.12 9.97 -15.31
C ASN A 187 -5.39 8.81 -16.27
N MET A 188 -6.49 8.11 -16.06
CA MET A 188 -6.84 6.92 -16.81
C MET A 188 -8.20 7.10 -17.48
N THR A 189 -8.39 6.43 -18.60
CA THR A 189 -9.64 6.47 -19.38
C THR A 189 -10.15 5.06 -19.69
N SER A 190 -9.64 4.06 -18.98
CA SER A 190 -9.99 2.67 -19.19
C SER A 190 -11.41 2.39 -18.70
N GLU A 191 -12.18 1.72 -19.54
CA GLU A 191 -13.58 1.42 -19.29
C GLU A 191 -13.92 -0.02 -19.68
N LYS A 192 -14.78 -0.65 -18.92
CA LYS A 192 -15.42 -1.91 -19.27
C LYS A 192 -16.91 -1.87 -18.93
N LYS A 193 -17.72 -2.31 -19.87
CA LYS A 193 -19.18 -2.41 -19.72
C LYS A 193 -19.67 -3.77 -20.14
N ASN A 194 -20.65 -4.31 -19.41
CA ASN A 194 -21.44 -5.47 -19.80
C ASN A 194 -22.94 -5.17 -19.59
N ASN A 195 -23.79 -6.18 -19.64
CA ASN A 195 -25.24 -6.01 -19.45
C ASN A 195 -25.67 -5.67 -18.01
N TYR A 196 -24.76 -5.72 -17.05
CA TYR A 196 -25.07 -5.58 -15.62
C TYR A 196 -24.46 -4.32 -15.01
N LEU A 197 -23.26 -3.95 -15.43
CA LEU A 197 -22.53 -2.83 -14.86
C LEU A 197 -21.50 -2.25 -15.83
N GLN A 198 -21.09 -1.03 -15.55
CA GLN A 198 -20.00 -0.34 -16.22
C GLN A 198 -19.00 0.12 -15.16
N ILE A 199 -17.72 -0.10 -15.38
CA ILE A 199 -16.63 0.38 -14.53
C ILE A 199 -15.69 1.24 -15.37
N ASN A 200 -15.45 2.46 -14.90
CA ASN A 200 -14.48 3.39 -15.45
C ASN A 200 -13.35 3.56 -14.44
N VAL A 201 -12.11 3.41 -14.88
CA VAL A 201 -10.91 3.73 -14.08
C VAL A 201 -10.54 5.18 -14.37
N LEU A 202 -10.60 6.03 -13.33
CA LEU A 202 -10.43 7.49 -13.49
C LEU A 202 -8.99 7.92 -13.33
N ASN A 203 -8.31 7.40 -12.31
CA ASN A 203 -6.91 7.72 -12.03
C ASN A 203 -6.24 6.62 -11.21
N ARG A 204 -4.91 6.68 -11.22
CA ARG A 204 -4.02 5.87 -10.40
C ARG A 204 -3.06 6.80 -9.66
N LEU A 205 -2.96 6.65 -8.35
CA LEU A 205 -1.94 7.29 -7.53
C LEU A 205 -0.91 6.24 -7.12
N VAL A 206 0.34 6.50 -7.39
CA VAL A 206 1.47 5.62 -7.06
C VAL A 206 2.17 6.14 -5.83
N PHE A 207 2.29 5.27 -4.83
CA PHE A 207 3.05 5.50 -3.60
C PHE A 207 4.21 4.50 -3.50
N VAL A 208 5.14 4.74 -2.58
CA VAL A 208 6.26 3.83 -2.36
C VAL A 208 5.79 2.43 -1.95
N ASP A 209 4.81 2.35 -1.05
CA ASP A 209 4.38 1.07 -0.45
C ASP A 209 3.08 0.50 -1.02
N TYR A 210 2.32 1.27 -1.81
CA TYR A 210 1.02 0.85 -2.36
C TYR A 210 0.61 1.70 -3.56
N GLU A 211 -0.46 1.29 -4.22
CA GLU A 211 -1.13 2.05 -5.28
C GLU A 211 -2.61 2.23 -4.97
N LEU A 212 -3.16 3.39 -5.32
CA LEU A 212 -4.58 3.69 -5.24
C LEU A 212 -5.17 3.85 -6.64
N TYR A 213 -6.29 3.20 -6.88
CA TYR A 213 -7.07 3.38 -8.11
C TYR A 213 -8.44 3.96 -7.77
N THR A 214 -8.76 5.11 -8.33
CA THR A 214 -10.12 5.65 -8.26
C THR A 214 -10.92 5.10 -9.43
N ILE A 215 -12.01 4.42 -9.11
CA ILE A 215 -12.95 3.86 -10.08
C ILE A 215 -14.33 4.45 -9.90
N LYS A 216 -15.07 4.56 -10.99
CA LYS A 216 -16.49 4.91 -11.01
C LYS A 216 -17.28 3.71 -11.52
N VAL A 217 -18.18 3.20 -10.71
CA VAL A 217 -18.99 2.03 -11.01
C VAL A 217 -20.43 2.45 -11.19
N LYS A 218 -21.03 2.10 -12.32
CA LYS A 218 -22.44 2.30 -12.63
C LYS A 218 -23.17 0.97 -12.62
N ASN A 219 -24.19 0.88 -11.80
CA ASN A 219 -25.14 -0.23 -11.82
C ASN A 219 -26.16 0.01 -12.95
N ILE A 220 -26.36 -0.98 -13.83
CA ILE A 220 -27.27 -0.87 -14.98
C ILE A 220 -28.53 -1.72 -14.75
N ILE A 221 -28.54 -2.54 -13.71
CA ILE A 221 -29.66 -3.41 -13.38
C ILE A 221 -30.42 -2.88 -12.15
N ASN A 222 -31.64 -3.38 -11.96
CA ASN A 222 -32.54 -2.95 -10.90
C ASN A 222 -32.35 -3.69 -9.57
N VAL A 223 -31.16 -4.28 -9.35
CA VAL A 223 -30.78 -4.94 -8.11
C VAL A 223 -29.40 -4.51 -7.69
N ASP A 224 -29.16 -4.50 -6.39
CA ASP A 224 -27.86 -4.15 -5.84
C ASP A 224 -26.82 -5.23 -6.15
N PHE A 225 -25.55 -4.83 -6.26
CA PHE A 225 -24.44 -5.78 -6.28
C PHE A 225 -23.28 -5.27 -5.38
N THR A 226 -22.37 -6.16 -5.06
CA THR A 226 -21.08 -5.81 -4.44
C THR A 226 -19.92 -6.25 -5.33
N LEU A 227 -18.87 -5.44 -5.42
CA LEU A 227 -17.68 -5.76 -6.22
C LEU A 227 -16.88 -6.92 -5.64
N ASP A 228 -17.06 -7.20 -4.35
CA ASP A 228 -16.41 -8.29 -3.64
C ASP A 228 -17.41 -8.97 -2.71
N ASP A 229 -17.50 -10.28 -2.74
CA ASP A 229 -18.35 -11.07 -1.85
C ASP A 229 -17.70 -11.33 -0.47
N MET A 230 -16.54 -10.77 -0.20
CA MET A 230 -15.78 -10.80 1.06
C MET A 230 -15.42 -12.21 1.57
N LYS A 231 -15.56 -13.25 0.75
CA LYS A 231 -15.23 -14.62 1.15
C LYS A 231 -13.76 -14.98 1.02
N ASP A 232 -13.00 -14.20 0.27
CA ASP A 232 -11.58 -14.44 -0.01
C ASP A 232 -10.87 -13.16 -0.47
N ASN A 233 -9.73 -12.84 0.09
CA ASN A 233 -8.95 -11.61 -0.14
C ASN A 233 -8.29 -11.50 -1.54
N THR A 234 -8.53 -12.45 -2.43
CA THR A 234 -7.86 -12.53 -3.74
C THR A 234 -8.74 -12.13 -4.91
N LYS A 235 -9.92 -11.58 -4.68
CA LYS A 235 -10.94 -11.40 -5.71
C LYS A 235 -10.85 -10.11 -6.50
N ILE A 236 -10.28 -9.07 -5.87
CA ILE A 236 -9.93 -7.84 -6.56
C ILE A 236 -8.41 -7.73 -6.53
N TYR A 237 -7.80 -7.66 -7.70
CA TYR A 237 -6.36 -7.51 -7.83
C TYR A 237 -6.01 -6.74 -9.09
N VAL A 238 -4.82 -6.14 -9.12
CA VAL A 238 -4.19 -5.66 -10.35
C VAL A 238 -3.15 -6.67 -10.81
N GLU A 239 -2.96 -6.77 -12.13
CA GLU A 239 -2.00 -7.69 -12.74
C GLU A 239 -1.08 -6.89 -13.66
N ASP A 240 0.23 -7.11 -13.55
CA ASP A 240 1.19 -6.47 -14.42
C ASP A 240 1.38 -7.24 -15.75
N SER A 241 2.23 -6.71 -16.61
CA SER A 241 2.50 -7.29 -17.94
C SER A 241 3.15 -8.67 -17.88
N ASP A 242 3.75 -9.05 -16.75
CA ASP A 242 4.38 -10.35 -16.54
C ASP A 242 3.43 -11.34 -15.85
N GLY A 243 2.18 -10.93 -15.56
CA GLY A 243 1.16 -11.75 -14.91
C GLY A 243 1.26 -11.78 -13.38
N THR A 244 2.11 -10.95 -12.77
CA THR A 244 2.21 -10.83 -11.31
C THR A 244 0.97 -10.13 -10.77
N LYS A 245 0.36 -10.72 -9.74
CA LYS A 245 -0.88 -10.23 -9.14
C LYS A 245 -0.61 -9.52 -7.82
N PHE A 246 -1.13 -8.31 -7.69
CA PHE A 246 -1.07 -7.50 -6.49
C PHE A 246 -2.47 -7.39 -5.89
N LYS A 247 -2.61 -7.82 -4.66
CA LYS A 247 -3.91 -7.92 -3.99
C LYS A 247 -4.37 -6.57 -3.46
N ILE A 248 -5.70 -6.45 -3.32
CA ILE A 248 -6.29 -5.34 -2.59
C ILE A 248 -5.92 -5.45 -1.10
N ILE A 249 -5.64 -4.30 -0.46
CA ILE A 249 -5.42 -4.22 0.99
C ILE A 249 -6.79 -4.08 1.65
N ASN A 250 -7.20 -5.07 2.44
CA ASN A 250 -8.58 -5.27 2.88
C ASN A 250 -9.03 -4.49 4.12
N ASP A 251 -8.13 -3.81 4.82
CA ASP A 251 -8.43 -3.25 6.16
C ASP A 251 -9.58 -2.23 6.17
N GLU A 252 -9.98 -1.70 5.02
CA GLU A 252 -11.00 -0.67 4.88
C GLU A 252 -12.21 -1.10 4.01
N TYR A 253 -12.19 -2.31 3.42
CA TYR A 253 -13.23 -2.76 2.51
C TYR A 253 -14.19 -3.72 3.19
N THR A 254 -15.47 -3.35 3.20
CA THR A 254 -16.59 -4.18 3.63
C THR A 254 -17.52 -4.41 2.46
N SER A 255 -18.43 -5.38 2.58
CA SER A 255 -19.48 -5.56 1.58
C SER A 255 -20.31 -4.28 1.36
N GLU A 256 -20.44 -3.46 2.40
CA GLU A 256 -21.16 -2.17 2.29
C GLU A 256 -20.34 -1.11 1.54
N THR A 257 -19.02 -1.03 1.77
CA THR A 257 -18.17 -0.07 1.04
C THR A 257 -18.05 -0.41 -0.43
N THR A 258 -18.11 -1.67 -0.81
CA THR A 258 -18.06 -2.15 -2.21
C THR A 258 -19.44 -2.35 -2.84
N ARG A 259 -20.54 -2.15 -2.09
CA ARG A 259 -21.91 -2.22 -2.58
C ARG A 259 -22.23 -1.05 -3.51
N VAL A 260 -22.86 -1.35 -4.64
CA VAL A 260 -23.38 -0.40 -5.59
C VAL A 260 -24.89 -0.61 -5.70
N PRO A 261 -25.70 0.33 -5.17
CA PRO A 261 -27.17 0.21 -5.22
C PRO A 261 -27.70 0.19 -6.66
N ASN A 262 -28.89 -0.35 -6.82
CA ASN A 262 -29.59 -0.41 -8.11
C ASN A 262 -29.74 0.98 -8.73
N ASP A 263 -29.54 1.08 -10.04
CA ASP A 263 -29.64 2.31 -10.84
C ASP A 263 -28.79 3.50 -10.31
N LYS A 264 -27.71 3.22 -9.57
CA LYS A 264 -26.80 4.22 -9.02
C LYS A 264 -25.39 4.12 -9.61
N GLU A 265 -24.70 5.23 -9.50
CA GLU A 265 -23.27 5.32 -9.69
C GLU A 265 -22.59 5.51 -8.35
N LYS A 266 -21.42 4.88 -8.19
CA LYS A 266 -20.59 5.04 -7.01
C LYS A 266 -19.14 5.20 -7.44
N GLU A 267 -18.50 6.21 -6.89
CA GLU A 267 -17.06 6.37 -6.96
C GLU A 267 -16.40 5.77 -5.71
N MET A 268 -15.32 5.05 -5.89
CA MET A 268 -14.57 4.44 -4.80
C MET A 268 -13.08 4.35 -5.14
N THR A 269 -12.27 4.29 -4.11
CA THR A 269 -10.82 4.14 -4.24
C THR A 269 -10.42 2.75 -3.77
N LEU A 270 -9.65 2.03 -4.58
CA LEU A 270 -9.14 0.71 -4.30
C LEU A 270 -7.64 0.81 -4.02
N LYS A 271 -7.17 0.22 -2.92
CA LYS A 271 -5.76 0.23 -2.50
C LYS A 271 -5.14 -1.15 -2.70
N PHE A 272 -4.04 -1.20 -3.44
CA PHE A 272 -3.36 -2.45 -3.77
C PHE A 272 -1.97 -2.49 -3.13
N ASP A 273 -1.60 -3.66 -2.61
CA ASP A 273 -0.28 -3.94 -2.03
C ASP A 273 0.75 -4.11 -3.15
N ARG A 274 1.21 -2.99 -3.67
CA ARG A 274 2.24 -2.95 -4.69
C ARG A 274 3.30 -1.92 -4.35
N LYS A 275 4.43 -2.40 -3.89
CA LYS A 275 5.60 -1.55 -3.61
C LYS A 275 6.22 -1.04 -4.90
N TYR A 276 6.58 0.23 -4.91
CA TYR A 276 7.27 0.83 -6.03
C TYR A 276 8.75 0.42 -6.05
N THR A 277 9.21 -0.05 -7.20
CA THR A 277 10.63 -0.26 -7.51
C THR A 277 10.91 0.25 -8.92
N SER A 278 12.17 0.58 -9.23
CA SER A 278 12.58 1.00 -10.60
C SER A 278 12.27 -0.06 -11.66
N ASP A 279 12.22 -1.33 -11.26
CA ASP A 279 12.02 -2.48 -12.15
C ASP A 279 10.57 -2.91 -12.30
N ASN A 280 9.64 -2.17 -11.67
CA ASN A 280 8.21 -2.47 -11.75
C ASN A 280 7.72 -2.46 -13.20
N LYS A 281 7.10 -3.55 -13.60
CA LYS A 281 6.42 -3.65 -14.88
C LYS A 281 5.13 -2.82 -14.86
N ASN A 282 4.67 -2.43 -16.05
CA ASN A 282 3.41 -1.71 -16.16
C ASN A 282 2.25 -2.61 -15.73
N ILE A 283 1.28 -2.04 -15.02
CA ILE A 283 0.02 -2.73 -14.76
C ILE A 283 -0.73 -2.84 -16.08
N SER A 284 -1.20 -4.04 -16.38
CA SER A 284 -1.92 -4.38 -17.60
C SER A 284 -3.43 -4.37 -17.42
N LYS A 285 -3.92 -4.77 -16.24
CA LYS A 285 -5.37 -4.83 -15.97
C LYS A 285 -5.71 -4.78 -14.48
N ILE A 286 -6.97 -4.40 -14.21
CA ILE A 286 -7.66 -4.63 -12.94
C ILE A 286 -8.65 -5.77 -13.13
N VAL A 287 -8.71 -6.69 -12.17
CA VAL A 287 -9.59 -7.86 -12.21
C VAL A 287 -10.53 -7.85 -11.00
N PHE A 288 -11.82 -8.01 -11.28
CA PHE A 288 -12.89 -8.24 -10.34
C PHE A 288 -13.40 -9.66 -10.59
N SER A 289 -12.90 -10.65 -9.85
CA SER A 289 -13.18 -12.06 -10.14
C SER A 289 -14.49 -12.58 -9.53
N ARG A 290 -15.11 -11.82 -8.61
CA ARG A 290 -16.35 -12.25 -7.92
C ARG A 290 -17.26 -11.08 -7.56
N ILE A 291 -17.77 -10.38 -8.55
CA ILE A 291 -18.84 -9.41 -8.34
C ILE A 291 -20.11 -10.18 -8.01
N SER A 292 -20.68 -9.96 -6.85
CA SER A 292 -21.86 -10.70 -6.36
C SER A 292 -23.13 -9.90 -6.51
N ILE A 293 -24.17 -10.46 -7.16
CA ILE A 293 -25.48 -9.86 -7.27
C ILE A 293 -26.27 -10.16 -5.99
N LEU A 294 -26.56 -9.12 -5.21
CA LEU A 294 -27.04 -9.25 -3.84
C LEU A 294 -28.46 -9.82 -3.73
N ASN A 295 -29.33 -9.62 -4.74
CA ASN A 295 -30.67 -10.20 -4.70
C ASN A 295 -30.63 -11.72 -4.59
N ARG A 296 -29.67 -12.41 -5.21
CA ARG A 296 -29.56 -13.86 -5.17
C ARG A 296 -29.15 -14.34 -3.77
N ASN A 297 -28.20 -13.66 -3.12
CA ASN A 297 -27.84 -13.97 -1.74
C ASN A 297 -28.96 -13.63 -0.77
N TYR A 298 -29.60 -12.49 -0.96
CA TYR A 298 -30.75 -12.06 -0.16
C TYR A 298 -31.92 -13.01 -0.27
N TYR A 299 -32.27 -13.49 -1.47
CA TYR A 299 -33.35 -14.46 -1.64
C TYR A 299 -33.00 -15.85 -1.11
N GLN A 300 -31.75 -16.26 -1.09
CA GLN A 300 -31.33 -17.49 -0.41
C GLN A 300 -31.48 -17.40 1.11
N GLU A 301 -31.18 -16.26 1.70
CA GLU A 301 -31.38 -16.01 3.13
C GLU A 301 -32.88 -15.88 3.48
N VAL A 302 -33.63 -15.16 2.65
CA VAL A 302 -35.07 -14.94 2.83
C VAL A 302 -35.89 -16.19 2.48
N TYR A 303 -35.44 -17.00 1.49
CA TYR A 303 -36.09 -18.26 1.15
C TYR A 303 -36.16 -19.28 2.31
N ASN A 304 -35.17 -19.22 3.18
CA ASN A 304 -35.18 -20.02 4.42
C ASN A 304 -36.14 -19.49 5.48
N THR A 305 -36.74 -18.30 5.27
CA THR A 305 -37.58 -17.62 6.26
C THR A 305 -38.99 -17.28 5.80
N VAL A 306 -39.32 -17.36 4.50
CA VAL A 306 -40.61 -16.88 3.94
C VAL A 306 -41.28 -17.93 3.01
N ASP A 307 -42.59 -17.96 3.11
CA ASP A 307 -43.55 -18.79 2.39
C ASP A 307 -43.31 -18.91 0.86
N ASN A 308 -43.50 -20.12 0.34
CA ASN A 308 -43.24 -20.63 -1.03
C ASN A 308 -44.04 -19.95 -2.18
N SER A 309 -44.62 -18.77 -2.01
CA SER A 309 -45.50 -18.11 -2.96
C SER A 309 -44.81 -17.25 -4.02
N VAL A 310 -43.48 -17.07 -3.95
CA VAL A 310 -42.71 -16.29 -4.92
C VAL A 310 -42.04 -17.23 -5.90
N ASN A 311 -42.24 -17.03 -7.21
CA ASN A 311 -41.53 -17.75 -8.26
C ASN A 311 -40.05 -17.40 -8.25
N TYR A 312 -39.34 -17.97 -7.28
CA TYR A 312 -37.96 -17.73 -6.94
C TYR A 312 -37.02 -18.11 -8.09
N GLU A 313 -37.27 -19.27 -8.72
CA GLU A 313 -36.43 -19.81 -9.79
C GLU A 313 -36.46 -18.89 -11.05
N GLU A 314 -37.62 -18.36 -11.41
CA GLU A 314 -37.74 -17.46 -12.54
C GLU A 314 -36.99 -16.13 -12.35
N LYS A 315 -37.08 -15.53 -11.15
CA LYS A 315 -36.33 -14.33 -10.81
C LYS A 315 -34.84 -14.57 -10.69
N MET A 316 -34.44 -15.77 -10.22
CA MET A 316 -33.05 -16.14 -10.04
C MET A 316 -32.35 -16.47 -11.37
N SER A 317 -33.07 -16.96 -12.36
CA SER A 317 -32.54 -17.24 -13.70
C SER A 317 -32.16 -15.97 -14.47
N THR A 318 -32.72 -14.81 -14.07
CA THR A 318 -32.51 -13.54 -14.77
C THR A 318 -31.12 -12.94 -14.55
N TYR A 319 -30.49 -13.22 -13.41
CA TYR A 319 -29.18 -12.67 -13.07
C TYR A 319 -28.22 -13.76 -12.60
N PRO A 320 -26.97 -13.76 -13.12
CA PRO A 320 -25.93 -14.66 -12.60
C PRO A 320 -25.62 -14.30 -11.15
N ALA A 321 -25.27 -15.32 -10.34
CA ALA A 321 -24.90 -15.09 -8.94
C ALA A 321 -23.60 -14.31 -8.81
N ILE A 322 -22.65 -14.61 -9.71
CA ILE A 322 -21.29 -14.11 -9.67
C ILE A 322 -20.87 -13.73 -11.08
N LEU A 323 -20.28 -12.56 -11.21
CA LEU A 323 -19.71 -12.03 -12.45
C LEU A 323 -18.19 -11.95 -12.31
N ASN A 324 -17.51 -12.09 -13.43
CA ASN A 324 -16.08 -11.75 -13.57
C ASN A 324 -15.96 -10.56 -14.53
N MET A 325 -15.07 -9.62 -14.21
CA MET A 325 -14.78 -8.47 -15.08
C MET A 325 -13.29 -8.13 -15.02
N GLU A 326 -12.68 -8.01 -16.21
CA GLU A 326 -11.30 -7.57 -16.38
C GLU A 326 -11.30 -6.27 -17.17
N ILE A 327 -10.53 -5.28 -16.71
CA ILE A 327 -10.41 -3.95 -17.32
C ILE A 327 -8.95 -3.75 -17.70
N ASN A 328 -8.64 -3.67 -18.97
CA ASN A 328 -7.30 -3.36 -19.46
C ASN A 328 -6.97 -1.89 -19.16
N LEU A 329 -5.73 -1.64 -18.74
CA LEU A 329 -5.25 -0.33 -18.32
C LEU A 329 -4.26 0.27 -19.32
#